data_52006db580cd22a10cdd311dd8609421
#
_entry.id   52006db580cd22a10cdd311dd8609421
#
_cell.length_a   1.000
_cell.length_b   1.000
_cell.length_c   1.000
_cell.angle_alpha   90.00
_cell.angle_beta   90.00
_cell.angle_gamma   90.00
#
_symmetry.space_group_name_H-M   'P 1'
#
loop_
_entity.id
_entity.type
_entity.pdbx_description
1 polymer ?
#
loop_
_entity_poly.entity_id
_entity_poly.type
_entity_poly.pdbx_seq_one_letter_code
_entity_poly.pdbx_strand_id
1 'polypeptide(L)'
;MRQADALTKEYLSNNEIFADVFNYLIYDGQQRILPDNLIERDTSEITLPLGKRGELATIQKFRDILKGCVTKEYKNTLYVLFGIENQSHIHYAMPVRNMLYDAINYSAQINEKTKQYRKVRKQNPGFKETTEEFLSGWHPEDRLIPVITVTIYFGNDEWDTAKSLQEMFSEADESLKKFLPDYKLHLISCNNISDFTKFHTEFGRLMHILKVVSDEGKMETLLSDSDYSTFSVTAAQIINTFTGLHFSIPER
;
A
#
# COMPACT_ATOMS: atom_id res chain seq x y z
N MET A 1 -8.48 4.74 -18.49
CA MET A 1 -8.67 4.37 -17.08
C MET A 1 -8.17 2.94 -16.80
N ARG A 2 -8.85 1.84 -17.19
CA ARG A 2 -8.41 0.46 -16.88
C ARG A 2 -6.98 0.12 -17.34
N GLN A 3 -6.53 0.68 -18.48
CA GLN A 3 -5.19 0.40 -19.00
C GLN A 3 -4.10 1.11 -18.19
N ALA A 4 -4.30 2.36 -17.78
CA ALA A 4 -3.38 3.10 -16.92
C ALA A 4 -3.21 2.40 -15.56
N ASP A 5 -4.34 1.99 -14.94
CA ASP A 5 -4.33 1.29 -13.65
C ASP A 5 -3.60 -0.06 -13.73
N ALA A 6 -3.79 -0.81 -14.83
CA ALA A 6 -3.08 -2.08 -15.03
C ALA A 6 -1.57 -1.88 -15.20
N LEU A 7 -1.17 -0.86 -15.97
CA LEU A 7 0.22 -0.54 -16.26
C LEU A 7 0.96 -0.10 -14.98
N THR A 8 0.37 0.81 -14.21
CA THR A 8 0.97 1.28 -12.95
C THR A 8 0.99 0.18 -11.89
N LYS A 9 0.00 -0.71 -11.86
CA LYS A 9 0.00 -1.89 -11.00
C LYS A 9 1.13 -2.86 -11.36
N GLU A 10 1.34 -3.15 -12.64
CA GLU A 10 2.45 -3.98 -13.12
C GLU A 10 3.78 -3.39 -12.70
N TYR A 11 3.98 -2.08 -12.95
CA TYR A 11 5.20 -1.36 -12.59
C TYR A 11 5.50 -1.42 -11.09
N LEU A 12 4.50 -1.11 -10.25
CA LEU A 12 4.64 -1.13 -8.79
C LEU A 12 4.75 -2.55 -8.21
N SER A 13 4.41 -3.59 -8.99
CA SER A 13 4.60 -4.99 -8.56
C SER A 13 6.05 -5.44 -8.62
N ASN A 14 6.93 -4.70 -9.32
CA ASN A 14 8.37 -4.97 -9.29
C ASN A 14 8.92 -4.78 -7.87
N ASN A 15 9.66 -5.78 -7.35
CA ASN A 15 10.14 -5.76 -5.98
C ASN A 15 11.13 -4.63 -5.69
N GLU A 16 11.94 -4.22 -6.66
CA GLU A 16 12.90 -3.11 -6.52
C GLU A 16 12.15 -1.79 -6.35
N ILE A 17 11.18 -1.52 -7.25
CA ILE A 17 10.32 -0.32 -7.17
C ILE A 17 9.51 -0.31 -5.87
N PHE A 18 8.92 -1.47 -5.54
CA PHE A 18 8.13 -1.62 -4.32
C PHE A 18 8.96 -1.35 -3.05
N ALA A 19 10.14 -1.94 -2.95
CA ALA A 19 11.04 -1.73 -1.83
C ALA A 19 11.46 -0.26 -1.72
N ASP A 20 11.79 0.38 -2.84
CA ASP A 20 12.23 1.77 -2.89
C ASP A 20 11.14 2.75 -2.41
N VAL A 21 9.88 2.53 -2.82
CA VAL A 21 8.72 3.30 -2.35
C VAL A 21 8.60 3.25 -0.82
N PHE A 22 8.72 2.07 -0.21
CA PHE A 22 8.62 1.92 1.25
C PHE A 22 9.90 2.37 1.98
N ASN A 23 11.06 2.25 1.37
CA ASN A 23 12.30 2.82 1.89
C ASN A 23 12.23 4.35 1.94
N TYR A 24 11.69 4.99 0.90
CA TYR A 24 11.42 6.42 0.91
C TYR A 24 10.44 6.81 2.02
N LEU A 25 9.30 6.13 2.09
CA LEU A 25 8.23 6.47 3.02
C LEU A 25 8.64 6.33 4.50
N ILE A 26 9.33 5.24 4.84
CA ILE A 26 9.57 4.82 6.23
C ILE A 26 10.98 5.19 6.70
N TYR A 27 11.96 5.12 5.81
CA TYR A 27 13.38 5.22 6.16
C TYR A 27 14.10 6.38 5.48
N ASP A 28 13.32 7.32 4.94
CA ASP A 28 13.86 8.54 4.28
C ASP A 28 14.87 8.21 3.17
N GLY A 29 14.62 7.15 2.40
CA GLY A 29 15.44 6.65 1.29
C GLY A 29 16.54 5.65 1.68
N GLN A 30 16.78 5.40 2.97
CA GLN A 30 17.74 4.36 3.37
C GLN A 30 17.24 2.97 2.97
N GLN A 31 18.07 2.21 2.25
CA GLN A 31 17.73 0.89 1.70
C GLN A 31 17.71 -0.21 2.77
N ARG A 32 16.67 -0.22 3.62
CA ARG A 32 16.47 -1.20 4.70
C ARG A 32 15.54 -2.34 4.28
N ILE A 33 14.57 -2.05 3.42
CA ILE A 33 13.69 -3.05 2.83
C ILE A 33 14.38 -3.52 1.55
N LEU A 34 14.79 -4.78 1.52
CA LEU A 34 15.46 -5.38 0.36
C LEU A 34 14.43 -6.08 -0.53
N PRO A 35 14.55 -5.97 -1.86
CA PRO A 35 13.64 -6.64 -2.81
C PRO A 35 13.50 -8.15 -2.56
N ASP A 36 14.60 -8.83 -2.24
CA ASP A 36 14.65 -10.26 -1.95
C ASP A 36 13.89 -10.67 -0.67
N ASN A 37 13.58 -9.73 0.20
CA ASN A 37 12.84 -9.98 1.44
C ASN A 37 11.33 -9.80 1.24
N LEU A 38 10.88 -9.45 0.05
CA LEU A 38 9.48 -9.24 -0.27
C LEU A 38 8.86 -10.52 -0.84
N ILE A 39 7.74 -10.93 -0.25
CA ILE A 39 6.95 -12.09 -0.65
C ILE A 39 5.56 -11.62 -1.03
N GLU A 40 5.11 -11.96 -2.23
CA GLU A 40 3.74 -11.65 -2.65
C GLU A 40 2.71 -12.31 -1.74
N ARG A 41 1.64 -11.59 -1.48
CA ARG A 41 0.48 -12.05 -0.73
C ARG A 41 -0.78 -11.91 -1.57
N ASP A 42 -1.68 -12.84 -1.37
CA ASP A 42 -2.98 -12.80 -2.04
C ASP A 42 -3.76 -11.57 -1.58
N THR A 43 -4.21 -10.78 -2.53
CA THR A 43 -5.05 -9.59 -2.30
C THR A 43 -6.54 -9.93 -2.35
N SER A 44 -6.88 -11.15 -2.68
CA SER A 44 -8.25 -11.61 -2.89
C SER A 44 -8.90 -12.19 -1.64
N GLU A 45 -10.16 -11.86 -1.48
CA GLU A 45 -11.18 -12.43 -0.62
C GLU A 45 -10.99 -12.37 0.89
N ILE A 46 -11.70 -11.44 1.50
CA ILE A 46 -12.12 -11.57 2.88
C ILE A 46 -13.64 -11.52 2.96
N THR A 47 -14.18 -12.64 3.39
CA THR A 47 -15.59 -12.77 3.72
C THR A 47 -15.79 -12.23 5.13
N LEU A 48 -16.44 -11.07 5.26
CA LEU A 48 -16.88 -10.56 6.55
C LEU A 48 -18.31 -11.03 6.82
N PRO A 49 -18.61 -11.53 8.03
CA PRO A 49 -19.97 -11.85 8.41
C PRO A 49 -20.76 -10.56 8.68
N LEU A 50 -21.23 -9.92 7.63
CA LEU A 50 -22.02 -8.67 7.68
C LEU A 50 -23.46 -8.89 7.19
N GLY A 51 -24.14 -9.93 7.68
CA GLY A 51 -25.52 -10.20 7.30
C GLY A 51 -26.46 -10.33 8.50
N LYS A 52 -27.68 -9.85 8.37
CA LYS A 52 -28.77 -10.24 9.27
C LYS A 52 -28.97 -11.74 9.13
N ARG A 53 -28.84 -12.51 10.21
CA ARG A 53 -29.00 -13.97 10.31
C ARG A 53 -27.83 -14.84 9.85
N GLY A 54 -26.58 -14.38 9.92
CA GLY A 54 -25.43 -15.25 9.62
C GLY A 54 -25.19 -15.49 8.11
N GLU A 55 -25.83 -14.73 7.24
CA GLU A 55 -25.49 -14.72 5.82
C GLU A 55 -24.14 -14.06 5.64
N LEU A 56 -23.22 -14.77 5.00
CA LEU A 56 -21.89 -14.28 4.64
C LEU A 56 -22.04 -13.29 3.47
N ALA A 57 -22.01 -12.00 3.74
CA ALA A 57 -21.81 -11.03 2.69
C ALA A 57 -20.32 -11.06 2.29
N THR A 58 -20.02 -11.60 1.13
CA THR A 58 -18.67 -11.54 0.56
C THR A 58 -18.41 -10.12 0.11
N ILE A 59 -17.64 -9.37 0.87
CA ILE A 59 -17.10 -8.10 0.38
C ILE A 59 -15.84 -8.45 -0.41
N GLN A 60 -16.00 -8.63 -1.73
CA GLN A 60 -14.87 -8.66 -2.64
C GLN A 60 -14.30 -7.25 -2.78
N LYS A 61 -13.30 -6.93 -1.99
CA LYS A 61 -12.46 -5.74 -2.19
C LYS A 61 -11.04 -6.21 -2.39
N PHE A 62 -10.50 -5.85 -3.52
CA PHE A 62 -9.12 -6.16 -3.89
C PHE A 62 -8.26 -4.94 -3.60
N ARG A 63 -7.21 -5.14 -2.84
CA ARG A 63 -6.07 -4.21 -2.78
C ARG A 63 -5.26 -4.38 -4.07
N ASP A 64 -4.68 -3.31 -4.57
CA ASP A 64 -3.90 -3.40 -5.81
C ASP A 64 -2.69 -4.31 -5.64
N ILE A 65 -1.87 -4.09 -4.60
CA ILE A 65 -0.70 -4.90 -4.31
C ILE A 65 -0.56 -5.12 -2.81
N LEU A 66 -0.24 -6.34 -2.39
CA LEU A 66 0.10 -6.69 -1.00
C LEU A 66 1.33 -7.58 -0.98
N LYS A 67 2.36 -7.16 -0.24
CA LYS A 67 3.57 -7.96 -0.03
C LYS A 67 3.89 -8.09 1.46
N GLY A 68 4.37 -9.26 1.84
CA GLY A 68 4.93 -9.48 3.15
C GLY A 68 6.43 -9.25 3.13
N CYS A 69 6.97 -8.55 4.13
CA CYS A 69 8.41 -8.43 4.31
C CYS A 69 8.88 -9.41 5.37
N VAL A 70 9.88 -10.21 5.03
CA VAL A 70 10.47 -11.22 5.92
C VAL A 70 11.87 -10.81 6.35
N THR A 71 12.27 -11.19 7.56
CA THR A 71 13.64 -11.02 8.01
C THR A 71 14.42 -12.33 7.90
N LYS A 72 15.62 -12.27 7.31
CA LYS A 72 16.53 -13.43 7.24
C LYS A 72 17.11 -13.79 8.62
N GLU A 73 17.23 -12.81 9.53
CA GLU A 73 17.78 -13.00 10.87
C GLU A 73 16.93 -13.91 11.75
N TYR A 74 15.59 -13.95 11.54
CA TYR A 74 14.65 -14.73 12.32
C TYR A 74 13.94 -15.79 11.48
N LYS A 75 14.70 -16.64 10.76
CA LYS A 75 14.18 -17.79 9.97
C LYS A 75 13.05 -17.39 8.99
N ASN A 76 13.23 -16.31 8.24
CA ASN A 76 12.24 -15.79 7.31
C ASN A 76 10.87 -15.49 7.96
N THR A 77 10.88 -15.00 9.20
CA THR A 77 9.65 -14.62 9.89
C THR A 77 9.07 -13.37 9.26
N LEU A 78 7.79 -13.42 8.88
CA LEU A 78 7.03 -12.27 8.40
C LEU A 78 6.86 -11.27 9.55
N TYR A 79 7.31 -10.02 9.36
CA TYR A 79 7.23 -9.00 10.40
C TYR A 79 6.39 -7.78 10.03
N VAL A 80 6.08 -7.58 8.76
CA VAL A 80 5.21 -6.49 8.30
C VAL A 80 4.55 -6.86 6.98
N LEU A 81 3.33 -6.37 6.77
CA LEU A 81 2.61 -6.39 5.49
C LEU A 81 2.61 -4.99 4.90
N PHE A 82 3.04 -4.89 3.66
CA PHE A 82 3.02 -3.66 2.89
C PHE A 82 1.95 -3.72 1.81
N GLY A 83 1.11 -2.68 1.76
CA GLY A 83 0.07 -2.57 0.76
C GLY A 83 0.22 -1.29 -0.07
N ILE A 84 0.02 -1.39 -1.38
CA ILE A 84 -0.06 -0.25 -2.28
C ILE A 84 -1.47 -0.14 -2.84
N GLU A 85 -2.01 1.08 -2.80
CA GLU A 85 -3.19 1.51 -3.53
C GLU A 85 -2.74 2.50 -4.60
N ASN A 86 -2.91 2.09 -5.85
CA ASN A 86 -2.54 2.88 -7.02
C ASN A 86 -3.74 3.73 -7.48
N GLN A 87 -3.53 5.01 -7.66
CA GLN A 87 -4.57 5.95 -8.04
C GLN A 87 -4.14 6.79 -9.25
N SER A 88 -4.94 6.75 -10.32
CA SER A 88 -4.82 7.65 -11.48
C SER A 88 -5.65 8.94 -11.31
N HIS A 89 -6.63 8.92 -10.41
CA HIS A 89 -7.49 10.04 -10.07
C HIS A 89 -7.65 10.17 -8.56
N ILE A 90 -7.96 11.38 -8.10
CA ILE A 90 -8.22 11.64 -6.67
C ILE A 90 -9.45 10.85 -6.22
N HIS A 91 -9.31 10.15 -5.11
CA HIS A 91 -10.39 9.39 -4.50
C HIS A 91 -10.73 10.00 -3.14
N TYR A 92 -11.85 10.71 -3.06
CA TYR A 92 -12.25 11.52 -1.91
C TYR A 92 -12.42 10.75 -0.59
N ALA A 93 -12.67 9.45 -0.64
CA ALA A 93 -12.82 8.60 0.55
C ALA A 93 -11.61 7.66 0.77
N MET A 94 -10.41 8.06 0.35
CA MET A 94 -9.21 7.21 0.41
C MET A 94 -8.81 6.81 1.83
N PRO A 95 -8.88 7.68 2.86
CA PRO A 95 -8.59 7.29 4.24
C PRO A 95 -9.47 6.12 4.72
N VAL A 96 -10.78 6.18 4.44
CA VAL A 96 -11.72 5.10 4.82
C VAL A 96 -11.42 3.81 4.03
N ARG A 97 -11.07 3.93 2.76
CA ARG A 97 -10.74 2.78 1.91
C ARG A 97 -9.50 2.05 2.43
N ASN A 98 -8.42 2.77 2.73
CA ASN A 98 -7.20 2.19 3.26
C ASN A 98 -7.41 1.58 4.66
N MET A 99 -8.11 2.29 5.54
CA MET A 99 -8.48 1.80 6.86
C MET A 99 -9.24 0.47 6.78
N LEU A 100 -10.20 0.37 5.85
CA LEU A 100 -10.96 -0.86 5.64
C LEU A 100 -10.04 -2.02 5.21
N TYR A 101 -9.11 -1.79 4.28
CA TYR A 101 -8.17 -2.82 3.84
C TYR A 101 -7.24 -3.29 4.96
N ASP A 102 -6.76 -2.39 5.80
CA ASP A 102 -5.92 -2.75 6.93
C ASP A 102 -6.72 -3.55 7.97
N ALA A 103 -7.94 -3.11 8.30
CA ALA A 103 -8.83 -3.83 9.21
C ALA A 103 -9.17 -5.23 8.71
N ILE A 104 -9.39 -5.39 7.41
CA ILE A 104 -9.61 -6.67 6.75
C ILE A 104 -8.39 -7.59 6.94
N ASN A 105 -7.16 -7.09 6.74
CA ASN A 105 -5.95 -7.87 6.95
C ASN A 105 -5.79 -8.31 8.41
N TYR A 106 -6.07 -7.43 9.38
CA TYR A 106 -6.04 -7.81 10.80
C TYR A 106 -7.10 -8.87 11.13
N SER A 107 -8.31 -8.73 10.59
CA SER A 107 -9.36 -9.75 10.75
C SER A 107 -8.94 -11.11 10.18
N ALA A 108 -8.26 -11.11 9.01
CA ALA A 108 -7.75 -12.34 8.41
C ALA A 108 -6.71 -13.03 9.29
N GLN A 109 -5.79 -12.27 9.89
CA GLN A 109 -4.78 -12.80 10.81
C GLN A 109 -5.42 -13.47 12.03
N ILE A 110 -6.43 -12.83 12.63
CA ILE A 110 -7.19 -13.40 13.76
C ILE A 110 -7.90 -14.70 13.34
N ASN A 111 -8.57 -14.68 12.18
CA ASN A 111 -9.27 -15.86 11.67
C ASN A 111 -8.32 -17.02 11.37
N GLU A 112 -7.13 -16.73 10.86
CA GLU A 112 -6.11 -17.75 10.61
C GLU A 112 -5.61 -18.39 11.92
N LYS A 113 -5.34 -17.59 12.94
CA LYS A 113 -4.97 -18.07 14.28
C LYS A 113 -6.08 -18.95 14.88
N THR A 114 -7.32 -18.49 14.82
CA THR A 114 -8.47 -19.27 15.27
C THR A 114 -8.55 -20.63 14.57
N LYS A 115 -8.30 -20.68 13.25
CA LYS A 115 -8.25 -21.95 12.49
C LYS A 115 -7.09 -22.83 12.95
N GLN A 116 -5.92 -22.27 13.24
CA GLN A 116 -4.76 -23.00 13.76
C GLN A 116 -5.07 -23.63 15.11
N TYR A 117 -5.63 -22.89 16.07
CA TYR A 117 -6.02 -23.43 17.38
C TYR A 117 -7.10 -24.51 17.28
N ARG A 118 -8.08 -24.36 16.38
CA ARG A 118 -9.06 -25.42 16.08
C ARG A 118 -8.40 -26.71 15.59
N LYS A 119 -7.34 -26.63 14.78
CA LYS A 119 -6.58 -27.81 14.33
C LYS A 119 -5.79 -28.44 15.50
N VAL A 120 -5.13 -27.61 16.32
CA VAL A 120 -4.39 -28.08 17.49
C VAL A 120 -5.31 -28.85 18.45
N ARG A 121 -6.48 -28.29 18.77
CA ARG A 121 -7.49 -28.97 19.63
C ARG A 121 -7.91 -30.33 19.09
N LYS A 122 -8.11 -30.44 17.77
CA LYS A 122 -8.49 -31.72 17.14
C LYS A 122 -7.37 -32.76 17.18
N GLN A 123 -6.11 -32.32 17.10
CA GLN A 123 -4.94 -33.17 17.05
C GLN A 123 -4.41 -33.52 18.44
N ASN A 124 -4.66 -32.69 19.43
CA ASN A 124 -4.21 -32.86 20.80
C ASN A 124 -5.36 -32.71 21.80
N PRO A 125 -6.02 -33.81 22.20
CA PRO A 125 -7.11 -33.77 23.20
C PRO A 125 -6.69 -33.24 24.57
N GLY A 126 -5.39 -33.19 24.86
CA GLY A 126 -4.84 -32.63 26.10
C GLY A 126 -4.50 -31.15 26.02
N PHE A 127 -4.74 -30.47 24.89
CA PHE A 127 -4.50 -29.06 24.75
C PHE A 127 -5.43 -28.27 25.69
N LYS A 128 -4.82 -27.44 26.53
CA LYS A 128 -5.53 -26.64 27.53
C LYS A 128 -5.65 -25.21 27.05
N GLU A 129 -6.85 -24.66 27.15
CA GLU A 129 -7.20 -23.26 26.92
C GLU A 129 -8.11 -22.77 28.05
N THR A 130 -8.09 -21.49 28.31
CA THR A 130 -9.12 -20.83 29.11
C THR A 130 -10.41 -20.66 28.31
N THR A 131 -11.49 -20.31 29.00
CA THR A 131 -12.78 -20.02 28.34
C THR A 131 -12.64 -18.82 27.39
N GLU A 132 -11.89 -17.81 27.79
CA GLU A 132 -11.65 -16.57 27.03
C GLU A 132 -10.87 -16.85 25.75
N GLU A 133 -9.81 -17.66 25.84
CA GLU A 133 -9.01 -18.09 24.68
C GLU A 133 -9.86 -18.90 23.70
N PHE A 134 -10.65 -19.82 24.22
CA PHE A 134 -11.55 -20.64 23.39
C PHE A 134 -12.60 -19.77 22.65
N LEU A 135 -13.24 -18.83 23.35
CA LEU A 135 -14.28 -17.98 22.78
C LEU A 135 -13.74 -16.94 21.80
N SER A 136 -12.61 -16.32 22.13
CA SER A 136 -11.98 -15.32 21.24
C SER A 136 -11.24 -15.97 20.08
N GLY A 137 -10.73 -17.20 20.24
CA GLY A 137 -9.81 -17.84 19.29
C GLY A 137 -8.46 -17.13 19.20
N TRP A 138 -8.10 -16.34 20.24
CA TRP A 138 -6.91 -15.53 20.35
C TRP A 138 -6.30 -15.66 21.73
N HIS A 139 -4.99 -15.88 21.83
CA HIS A 139 -4.29 -16.05 23.08
C HIS A 139 -3.54 -14.78 23.49
N PRO A 140 -3.26 -14.56 24.79
CA PRO A 140 -2.60 -13.35 25.29
C PRO A 140 -1.22 -13.09 24.68
N GLU A 141 -0.51 -14.15 24.28
CA GLU A 141 0.80 -14.07 23.65
C GLU A 141 0.76 -13.82 22.14
N ASP A 142 -0.40 -13.98 21.51
CA ASP A 142 -0.52 -13.71 20.07
C ASP A 142 -0.26 -12.24 19.75
N ARG A 143 0.30 -11.99 18.61
CA ARG A 143 0.57 -10.64 18.12
C ARG A 143 0.15 -10.54 16.66
N LEU A 144 -0.42 -9.39 16.31
CA LEU A 144 -0.70 -9.05 14.92
C LEU A 144 0.58 -8.63 14.21
N ILE A 145 0.67 -8.98 12.96
CA ILE A 145 1.66 -8.46 12.03
C ILE A 145 1.15 -7.09 11.58
N PRO A 146 1.92 -6.00 11.76
CA PRO A 146 1.49 -4.68 11.35
C PRO A 146 1.26 -4.60 9.84
N VAL A 147 0.29 -3.80 9.43
CA VAL A 147 -0.02 -3.50 8.03
C VAL A 147 0.24 -2.03 7.79
N ILE A 148 1.01 -1.70 6.75
CA ILE A 148 1.29 -0.34 6.32
C ILE A 148 0.84 -0.19 4.88
N THR A 149 -0.13 0.69 4.64
CA THR A 149 -0.67 0.96 3.32
C THR A 149 -0.24 2.33 2.84
N VAL A 150 0.31 2.40 1.62
CA VAL A 150 0.62 3.64 0.91
C VAL A 150 -0.33 3.80 -0.27
N THR A 151 -0.80 5.03 -0.48
CA THR A 151 -1.49 5.43 -1.72
C THR A 151 -0.49 6.14 -2.61
N ILE A 152 -0.35 5.67 -3.85
CA ILE A 152 0.49 6.30 -4.87
C ILE A 152 -0.43 6.96 -5.89
N TYR A 153 -0.30 8.27 -6.02
CA TYR A 153 -1.09 9.06 -6.97
C TYR A 153 -0.20 9.51 -8.13
N PHE A 154 -0.54 9.07 -9.33
CA PHE A 154 0.20 9.35 -10.57
C PHE A 154 -0.30 10.60 -11.31
N GLY A 155 -1.40 11.21 -10.87
CA GLY A 155 -1.86 12.48 -11.42
C GLY A 155 -0.93 13.63 -11.03
N ASN A 156 -0.96 14.70 -11.81
CA ASN A 156 -0.18 15.92 -11.57
C ASN A 156 -0.96 17.02 -10.84
N ASP A 157 -2.26 16.85 -10.63
CA ASP A 157 -3.06 17.74 -9.80
C ASP A 157 -2.66 17.63 -8.32
N GLU A 158 -2.88 18.70 -7.56
CA GLU A 158 -2.73 18.62 -6.11
C GLU A 158 -3.79 17.72 -5.49
N TRP A 159 -3.37 16.93 -4.50
CA TRP A 159 -4.31 16.15 -3.69
C TRP A 159 -4.99 17.07 -2.68
N ASP A 160 -6.10 17.67 -3.08
CA ASP A 160 -6.86 18.70 -2.37
C ASP A 160 -7.99 18.17 -1.45
N THR A 161 -7.93 16.89 -1.13
CA THR A 161 -8.94 16.21 -0.30
C THR A 161 -8.35 15.67 1.00
N ALA A 162 -9.21 15.15 1.87
CA ALA A 162 -8.84 14.63 3.18
C ALA A 162 -7.66 13.65 3.13
N LYS A 163 -6.66 13.90 3.98
CA LYS A 163 -5.48 13.06 4.20
C LYS A 163 -5.55 12.27 5.50
N SER A 164 -6.63 12.43 6.25
CA SER A 164 -6.91 11.64 7.44
C SER A 164 -8.41 11.40 7.62
N LEU A 165 -8.76 10.41 8.43
CA LEU A 165 -10.15 10.15 8.78
C LEU A 165 -10.78 11.33 9.55
N GLN A 166 -10.00 12.00 10.40
CA GLN A 166 -10.50 13.16 11.16
C GLN A 166 -10.86 14.33 10.26
N GLU A 167 -10.14 14.55 9.16
CA GLU A 167 -10.47 15.58 8.17
C GLU A 167 -11.77 15.29 7.39
N MET A 168 -12.26 14.05 7.43
CA MET A 168 -13.51 13.65 6.78
C MET A 168 -14.76 13.84 7.66
N PHE A 169 -14.58 14.08 8.95
CA PHE A 169 -15.71 14.32 9.84
C PHE A 169 -16.22 15.76 9.65
N SER A 170 -17.54 15.92 9.77
CA SER A 170 -18.15 17.25 9.97
C SER A 170 -17.59 17.89 11.25
N GLU A 171 -17.74 19.21 11.41
CA GLU A 171 -17.31 19.91 12.61
C GLU A 171 -17.81 19.16 13.86
N ALA A 172 -16.86 18.54 14.56
CA ALA A 172 -17.11 17.85 15.81
C ALA A 172 -16.57 18.70 16.95
N ASP A 173 -17.30 18.71 18.08
CA ASP A 173 -16.83 19.28 19.33
C ASP A 173 -15.42 18.71 19.65
N GLU A 174 -14.51 19.57 20.07
CA GLU A 174 -13.14 19.17 20.47
C GLU A 174 -13.16 18.08 21.55
N SER A 175 -14.21 18.04 22.38
CA SER A 175 -14.41 16.98 23.36
C SER A 175 -14.65 15.61 22.73
N LEU A 176 -15.22 15.54 21.54
CA LEU A 176 -15.48 14.31 20.81
C LEU A 176 -14.26 13.85 20.01
N LYS A 177 -13.45 14.77 19.48
CA LYS A 177 -12.30 14.44 18.62
C LYS A 177 -11.33 13.46 19.27
N LYS A 178 -11.10 13.56 20.58
CA LYS A 178 -10.21 12.66 21.33
C LYS A 178 -10.70 11.21 21.43
N PHE A 179 -11.99 10.98 21.15
CA PHE A 179 -12.58 9.63 21.14
C PHE A 179 -12.72 9.07 19.72
N LEU A 180 -12.50 9.91 18.69
CA LEU A 180 -12.57 9.49 17.31
C LEU A 180 -11.22 8.92 16.85
N PRO A 181 -11.21 7.79 16.13
CA PRO A 181 -9.99 7.28 15.56
C PRO A 181 -9.43 8.26 14.53
N ASP A 182 -8.12 8.38 14.46
CA ASP A 182 -7.44 9.06 13.35
C ASP A 182 -6.67 8.06 12.52
N TYR A 183 -7.10 7.83 11.29
CA TYR A 183 -6.41 7.04 10.31
C TYR A 183 -5.78 7.96 9.27
N LYS A 184 -4.45 8.04 9.28
CA LYS A 184 -3.69 8.91 8.37
C LYS A 184 -3.42 8.21 7.05
N LEU A 185 -3.64 8.93 5.96
CA LEU A 185 -3.29 8.49 4.63
C LEU A 185 -1.77 8.67 4.41
N HIS A 186 -1.06 7.59 4.15
CA HIS A 186 0.30 7.66 3.63
C HIS A 186 0.21 7.87 2.12
N LEU A 187 0.36 9.10 1.67
CA LEU A 187 0.23 9.50 0.29
C LEU A 187 1.61 9.80 -0.30
N ILE A 188 1.90 9.24 -1.46
CA ILE A 188 3.02 9.64 -2.33
C ILE A 188 2.42 10.15 -3.63
N SER A 189 2.69 11.42 -3.95
CA SER A 189 2.34 12.07 -5.22
C SER A 189 3.53 12.88 -5.71
N CYS A 190 3.59 13.19 -6.99
CA CYS A 190 4.67 14.03 -7.53
C CYS A 190 4.76 15.38 -6.82
N ASN A 191 3.63 15.94 -6.35
CA ASN A 191 3.57 17.24 -5.71
C ASN A 191 4.06 17.22 -4.24
N ASN A 192 3.94 16.08 -3.52
CA ASN A 192 4.36 16.02 -2.12
C ASN A 192 5.75 15.42 -1.90
N ILE A 193 6.42 14.97 -2.95
CA ILE A 193 7.82 14.55 -2.88
C ILE A 193 8.71 15.79 -2.77
N SER A 194 9.44 15.89 -1.67
CA SER A 194 10.37 17.01 -1.39
C SER A 194 11.74 16.81 -2.04
N ASP A 195 12.19 15.57 -2.14
CA ASP A 195 13.50 15.20 -2.66
C ASP A 195 13.42 13.88 -3.43
N PHE A 196 13.52 13.96 -4.76
CA PHE A 196 13.47 12.82 -5.66
C PHE A 196 14.74 11.97 -5.63
N THR A 197 15.87 12.53 -5.16
CA THR A 197 17.15 11.81 -5.10
C THR A 197 17.18 10.74 -4.01
N LYS A 198 16.20 10.74 -3.11
CA LYS A 198 16.03 9.70 -2.09
C LYS A 198 15.49 8.38 -2.64
N PHE A 199 15.00 8.37 -3.86
CA PHE A 199 14.67 7.14 -4.56
C PHE A 199 15.91 6.59 -5.28
N HIS A 200 16.11 5.29 -5.18
CA HIS A 200 17.25 4.60 -5.78
C HIS A 200 16.91 3.90 -7.10
N THR A 201 15.62 3.89 -7.45
CA THR A 201 15.12 3.36 -8.73
C THR A 201 14.66 4.49 -9.65
N GLU A 202 14.21 4.13 -10.84
CA GLU A 202 13.65 5.08 -11.80
C GLU A 202 12.31 5.71 -11.32
N PHE A 203 11.71 5.20 -10.23
CA PHE A 203 10.44 5.72 -9.70
C PHE A 203 10.55 7.21 -9.32
N GLY A 204 11.66 7.61 -8.69
CA GLY A 204 11.89 9.01 -8.36
C GLY A 204 11.93 9.91 -9.59
N ARG A 205 12.64 9.50 -10.64
CA ARG A 205 12.74 10.23 -11.92
C ARG A 205 11.39 10.29 -12.64
N LEU A 206 10.64 9.19 -12.64
CA LEU A 206 9.28 9.15 -13.19
C LEU A 206 8.37 10.16 -12.48
N MET A 207 8.34 10.16 -11.16
CA MET A 207 7.54 11.11 -10.38
C MET A 207 8.00 12.55 -10.56
N HIS A 208 9.28 12.79 -10.79
CA HIS A 208 9.81 14.12 -11.08
C HIS A 208 9.32 14.64 -12.45
N ILE A 209 9.32 13.79 -13.47
CA ILE A 209 8.73 14.14 -14.79
C ILE A 209 7.26 14.52 -14.62
N LEU A 210 6.47 13.71 -13.89
CA LEU A 210 5.05 14.00 -13.65
C LEU A 210 4.87 15.36 -12.97
N LYS A 211 5.77 15.75 -12.06
CA LYS A 211 5.71 17.04 -11.36
C LYS A 211 5.91 18.22 -12.27
N VAL A 212 6.85 18.13 -13.23
CA VAL A 212 7.26 19.26 -14.06
C VAL A 212 6.59 19.29 -15.43
N VAL A 213 5.74 18.31 -15.76
CA VAL A 213 5.16 18.12 -17.09
C VAL A 213 4.44 19.36 -17.63
N SER A 214 3.85 20.17 -16.75
CA SER A 214 3.15 21.41 -17.13
C SER A 214 4.06 22.64 -17.25
N ASP A 215 5.38 22.51 -17.00
CA ASP A 215 6.36 23.58 -17.03
C ASP A 215 7.44 23.24 -18.09
N GLU A 216 7.28 23.77 -19.29
CA GLU A 216 8.18 23.50 -20.44
C GLU A 216 9.64 23.75 -20.10
N GLY A 217 9.95 24.88 -19.44
CA GLY A 217 11.34 25.25 -19.12
C GLY A 217 11.99 24.31 -18.12
N LYS A 218 11.24 23.84 -17.10
CA LYS A 218 11.73 22.83 -16.17
C LYS A 218 11.85 21.46 -16.84
N MET A 219 10.93 21.13 -17.74
CA MET A 219 10.98 19.89 -18.48
C MET A 219 12.21 19.82 -19.38
N GLU A 220 12.50 20.88 -20.16
CA GLU A 220 13.71 20.94 -21.00
C GLU A 220 14.99 20.80 -20.17
N THR A 221 15.06 21.50 -19.03
CA THR A 221 16.18 21.38 -18.11
C THR A 221 16.35 19.96 -17.59
N LEU A 222 15.25 19.31 -17.20
CA LEU A 222 15.27 17.96 -16.68
C LEU A 222 15.70 16.94 -17.73
N LEU A 223 15.18 17.06 -18.95
CA LEU A 223 15.49 16.15 -20.06
C LEU A 223 16.91 16.36 -20.64
N SER A 224 17.58 17.47 -20.33
CA SER A 224 18.99 17.66 -20.66
C SER A 224 19.94 16.84 -19.77
N ASP A 225 19.47 16.35 -18.65
CA ASP A 225 20.22 15.47 -17.76
C ASP A 225 20.17 14.03 -18.29
N SER A 226 21.34 13.41 -18.43
CA SER A 226 21.50 12.05 -18.93
C SER A 226 20.74 11.00 -18.13
N ASP A 227 20.53 11.24 -16.84
CA ASP A 227 19.80 10.34 -15.95
C ASP A 227 18.33 10.17 -16.35
N TYR A 228 17.76 11.18 -17.04
CA TYR A 228 16.39 11.15 -17.53
C TYR A 228 16.27 10.64 -19.00
N SER A 229 17.37 10.19 -19.59
CA SER A 229 17.39 9.69 -20.98
C SER A 229 16.92 8.24 -21.10
N THR A 230 16.96 7.47 -20.02
CA THR A 230 16.66 6.03 -20.02
C THR A 230 15.62 5.63 -18.94
N PHE A 231 14.57 4.97 -19.41
CA PHE A 231 13.53 4.39 -18.57
C PHE A 231 13.26 2.96 -19.03
N SER A 232 12.74 2.13 -18.13
CA SER A 232 12.17 0.85 -18.54
C SER A 232 10.96 1.08 -19.48
N VAL A 233 10.63 0.05 -20.25
CA VAL A 233 9.46 0.07 -21.15
C VAL A 233 8.20 0.49 -20.40
N THR A 234 7.97 -0.08 -19.22
CA THR A 234 6.78 0.17 -18.41
C THR A 234 6.77 1.61 -17.87
N ALA A 235 7.91 2.12 -17.39
CA ALA A 235 8.02 3.50 -16.93
C ALA A 235 7.78 4.51 -18.07
N ALA A 236 8.36 4.29 -19.24
CA ALA A 236 8.15 5.12 -20.42
C ALA A 236 6.66 5.13 -20.85
N GLN A 237 6.00 4.00 -20.82
CA GLN A 237 4.56 3.89 -21.08
C GLN A 237 3.72 4.65 -20.06
N ILE A 238 4.08 4.62 -18.77
CA ILE A 238 3.41 5.40 -17.73
C ILE A 238 3.58 6.89 -18.00
N ILE A 239 4.81 7.35 -18.27
CA ILE A 239 5.06 8.74 -18.60
C ILE A 239 4.19 9.16 -19.77
N ASN A 240 4.23 8.43 -20.89
CA ASN A 240 3.43 8.73 -22.08
C ASN A 240 1.92 8.76 -21.78
N THR A 241 1.43 7.85 -20.94
CA THR A 241 0.01 7.75 -20.59
C THR A 241 -0.48 8.95 -19.75
N PHE A 242 0.33 9.41 -18.80
CA PHE A 242 -0.08 10.46 -17.87
C PHE A 242 0.30 11.88 -18.32
N THR A 243 1.28 12.02 -19.22
CA THR A 243 1.77 13.33 -19.67
C THR A 243 1.39 13.67 -21.10
N GLY A 244 1.04 12.68 -21.91
CA GLY A 244 0.87 12.85 -23.35
C GLY A 244 2.19 13.07 -24.13
N LEU A 245 3.33 12.97 -23.45
CA LEU A 245 4.66 13.00 -24.08
C LEU A 245 4.89 11.71 -24.88
N HIS A 246 5.83 11.79 -25.84
CA HIS A 246 6.25 10.63 -26.63
C HIS A 246 7.69 10.25 -26.26
N PHE A 247 7.87 9.72 -25.05
CA PHE A 247 9.15 9.08 -24.71
C PHE A 247 9.37 7.87 -25.61
N SER A 248 10.60 7.77 -26.15
CA SER A 248 10.98 6.59 -26.94
C SER A 248 10.94 5.35 -26.06
N ILE A 249 10.13 4.38 -26.48
CA ILE A 249 10.07 3.08 -25.81
C ILE A 249 11.27 2.27 -26.33
N PRO A 250 12.16 1.77 -25.47
CA PRO A 250 13.25 0.92 -25.92
C PRO A 250 12.71 -0.27 -26.73
N GLU A 251 13.25 -0.51 -27.92
CA GLU A 251 12.95 -1.72 -28.67
C GLU A 251 13.41 -2.96 -27.86
N ARG A 252 12.57 -3.98 -27.79
CA ARG A 252 12.85 -5.24 -27.09
C ARG A 252 13.91 -6.07 -27.80
#